data_56ef6a0a48c97b01588f048664e4d53e
#
_entry.id   56ef6a0a48c97b01588f048664e4d53e
#
_cell.length_a   1.000
_cell.length_b   1.000
_cell.length_c   1.000
_cell.angle_alpha   90.00
_cell.angle_beta   90.00
_cell.angle_gamma   90.00
#
_symmetry.space_group_name_H-M   'P 1'
#
loop_
_entity.id
_entity.type
_entity.pdbx_description
1 polymer ?
#
loop_
_entity_poly.entity_id
_entity_poly.type
_entity_poly.pdbx_seq_one_letter_code
_entity_poly.pdbx_strand_id
1 'polypeptide(L)'
;MIGDWHTDRARLFKDDTDYWRFLDSLGERVETFHVRLYLFTCMVNHFHLVFETPEANCSQFMHSLSTAYTIYYNRRYGRHGHLLDGRYKAKLVEGDAYLLALSRYVHLNPVQTAAMRSKPLAERVKALRAYRWSSYPSYMGRRKALDYVEYGPLLAQMPGQRGVWPRRYRTYVESGLVEPDEDLKVALKESPRSIGGAAFRDWVDEYYQARLASSGRAERVGSGSVKGIRVRVAVQGRKPSVRGYRADPTDLASVVKTVERSDWARTE
;
A
#
# COMPACT_ATOMS: atom_id res chain seq x y z
N MET A 1 -21.13 -33.81 -8.57
CA MET A 1 -20.42 -32.54 -8.86
C MET A 1 -19.83 -32.04 -7.56
N ILE A 2 -18.55 -32.29 -7.35
CA ILE A 2 -17.79 -31.77 -6.18
C ILE A 2 -17.34 -30.40 -6.60
N GLY A 3 -18.06 -29.37 -6.17
CA GLY A 3 -17.71 -27.99 -6.42
C GLY A 3 -16.39 -27.67 -5.72
N ASP A 4 -15.48 -27.10 -6.48
CA ASP A 4 -14.12 -26.69 -6.11
C ASP A 4 -14.15 -25.57 -5.05
N TRP A 5 -14.37 -25.95 -3.79
CA TRP A 5 -14.52 -25.03 -2.64
C TRP A 5 -13.25 -24.28 -2.28
N HIS A 6 -12.11 -24.62 -2.90
CA HIS A 6 -10.80 -24.05 -2.56
C HIS A 6 -10.47 -22.76 -3.29
N THR A 7 -11.00 -22.53 -4.49
CA THR A 7 -10.69 -21.34 -5.30
C THR A 7 -11.49 -20.11 -4.86
N ASP A 8 -12.71 -20.26 -4.38
CA ASP A 8 -13.61 -19.14 -4.08
C ASP A 8 -13.31 -18.46 -2.73
N ARG A 9 -12.70 -19.18 -1.78
CA ARG A 9 -12.28 -18.63 -0.47
C ARG A 9 -11.04 -17.72 -0.57
N ALA A 10 -10.30 -17.79 -1.67
CA ALA A 10 -9.07 -17.01 -1.87
C ALA A 10 -9.30 -15.64 -2.52
N ARG A 11 -10.49 -15.32 -3.03
CA ARG A 11 -10.77 -14.06 -3.75
C ARG A 11 -11.29 -12.99 -2.81
N LEU A 12 -10.60 -11.86 -2.76
CA LEU A 12 -11.06 -10.65 -2.10
C LEU A 12 -12.05 -9.89 -2.99
N PHE A 13 -11.82 -9.90 -4.30
CA PHE A 13 -12.69 -9.33 -5.31
C PHE A 13 -13.16 -10.43 -6.24
N LYS A 14 -14.45 -10.69 -6.30
CA LYS A 14 -15.04 -11.76 -7.14
C LYS A 14 -15.44 -11.25 -8.51
N ASP A 15 -15.90 -10.02 -8.59
CA ASP A 15 -16.31 -9.34 -9.83
C ASP A 15 -16.03 -7.83 -9.77
N ASP A 16 -16.35 -7.15 -10.87
CA ASP A 16 -16.17 -5.72 -11.04
C ASP A 16 -16.87 -4.88 -9.99
N THR A 17 -18.04 -5.31 -9.51
CA THR A 17 -18.82 -4.60 -8.49
C THR A 17 -18.07 -4.53 -7.16
N ASP A 18 -17.34 -5.60 -6.82
CA ASP A 18 -16.50 -5.64 -5.62
C ASP A 18 -15.36 -4.63 -5.68
N TYR A 19 -14.69 -4.55 -6.84
CA TYR A 19 -13.64 -3.55 -7.06
C TYR A 19 -14.17 -2.13 -6.98
N TRP A 20 -15.29 -1.84 -7.64
CA TRP A 20 -15.89 -0.51 -7.59
C TRP A 20 -16.28 -0.14 -6.16
N ARG A 21 -16.94 -1.05 -5.44
CA ARG A 21 -17.33 -0.79 -4.05
C ARG A 21 -16.15 -0.53 -3.13
N PHE A 22 -15.04 -1.26 -3.34
CA PHE A 22 -13.80 -1.00 -2.59
C PHE A 22 -13.20 0.36 -2.93
N LEU A 23 -13.14 0.73 -4.21
CA LEU A 23 -12.58 2.00 -4.67
C LEU A 23 -13.44 3.20 -4.23
N ASP A 24 -14.76 3.08 -4.27
CA ASP A 24 -15.67 4.11 -3.72
C ASP A 24 -15.44 4.29 -2.22
N SER A 25 -15.39 3.16 -1.48
CA SER A 25 -15.08 3.20 -0.06
C SER A 25 -13.69 3.76 0.25
N LEU A 26 -12.70 3.50 -0.60
CA LEU A 26 -11.36 4.07 -0.49
C LEU A 26 -11.39 5.59 -0.65
N GLY A 27 -12.06 6.11 -1.68
CA GLY A 27 -12.19 7.54 -1.93
C GLY A 27 -12.87 8.26 -0.78
N GLU A 28 -14.03 7.77 -0.30
CA GLU A 28 -14.71 8.32 0.88
C GLU A 28 -13.83 8.43 2.12
N ARG A 29 -12.98 7.43 2.36
CA ARG A 29 -12.11 7.39 3.55
C ARG A 29 -10.85 8.21 3.39
N VAL A 30 -10.30 8.31 2.18
CA VAL A 30 -9.22 9.26 1.88
C VAL A 30 -9.64 10.67 2.26
N GLU A 31 -10.86 11.07 1.89
CA GLU A 31 -11.42 12.37 2.23
C GLU A 31 -11.70 12.49 3.74
N THR A 32 -12.42 11.52 4.32
CA THR A 32 -12.83 11.55 5.74
C THR A 32 -11.66 11.60 6.72
N PHE A 33 -10.56 10.90 6.39
CA PHE A 33 -9.38 10.81 7.26
C PHE A 33 -8.23 11.71 6.82
N HIS A 34 -8.45 12.61 5.86
CA HIS A 34 -7.47 13.53 5.29
C HIS A 34 -6.16 12.85 4.88
N VAL A 35 -6.29 11.62 4.34
CA VAL A 35 -5.15 10.82 3.87
C VAL A 35 -4.73 11.31 2.49
N ARG A 36 -3.42 11.38 2.24
CA ARG A 36 -2.86 11.64 0.91
C ARG A 36 -2.55 10.33 0.23
N LEU A 37 -3.48 9.84 -0.58
CA LEU A 37 -3.27 8.61 -1.33
C LEU A 37 -2.46 8.88 -2.59
N TYR A 38 -1.30 8.25 -2.70
CA TYR A 38 -0.43 8.40 -3.86
C TYR A 38 -0.76 7.39 -4.95
N LEU A 39 -0.92 6.13 -4.60
CA LEU A 39 -1.24 5.09 -5.59
C LEU A 39 -1.89 3.87 -4.94
N PHE A 40 -2.54 3.08 -5.78
CA PHE A 40 -3.11 1.79 -5.38
C PHE A 40 -3.07 0.77 -6.53
N THR A 41 -3.15 -0.51 -6.15
CA THR A 41 -3.42 -1.63 -7.05
C THR A 41 -4.23 -2.69 -6.31
N CYS A 42 -5.41 -3.02 -6.82
CA CYS A 42 -6.28 -4.06 -6.30
C CYS A 42 -6.08 -5.35 -7.11
N MET A 43 -5.58 -6.39 -6.46
CA MET A 43 -5.40 -7.73 -7.04
C MET A 43 -6.56 -8.62 -6.63
N VAL A 44 -6.76 -9.75 -7.29
CA VAL A 44 -7.91 -10.66 -7.01
C VAL A 44 -8.05 -11.02 -5.53
N ASN A 45 -6.94 -11.20 -4.81
CA ASN A 45 -6.91 -11.70 -3.43
C ASN A 45 -6.24 -10.76 -2.42
N HIS A 46 -5.77 -9.61 -2.84
CA HIS A 46 -5.14 -8.59 -2.00
C HIS A 46 -5.15 -7.23 -2.68
N PHE A 47 -4.74 -6.20 -1.95
CA PHE A 47 -4.54 -4.86 -2.50
C PHE A 47 -3.26 -4.24 -1.94
N HIS A 48 -2.74 -3.26 -2.67
CA HIS A 48 -1.65 -2.40 -2.27
C HIS A 48 -2.12 -0.96 -2.25
N LEU A 49 -1.79 -0.23 -1.18
CA LEU A 49 -2.00 1.22 -1.05
C LEU A 49 -0.67 1.85 -0.67
N VAL A 50 -0.37 3.02 -1.22
CA VAL A 50 0.74 3.86 -0.78
C VAL A 50 0.19 5.25 -0.50
N PHE A 51 0.33 5.70 0.73
CA PHE A 51 -0.30 6.92 1.21
C PHE A 51 0.51 7.57 2.34
N GLU A 52 0.17 8.81 2.64
CA GLU A 52 0.67 9.56 3.79
C GLU A 52 -0.51 9.88 4.71
N THR A 53 -0.28 9.83 6.01
CA THR A 53 -1.26 10.20 7.04
C THR A 53 -0.78 11.43 7.81
N PRO A 54 -1.09 12.66 7.36
CA PRO A 54 -0.66 13.88 8.04
C PRO A 54 -1.13 13.97 9.49
N GLU A 55 -2.24 13.31 9.80
CA GLU A 55 -2.86 13.30 11.13
C GLU A 55 -2.54 12.06 11.98
N ALA A 56 -1.51 11.27 11.61
CA ALA A 56 -1.12 10.06 12.34
C ALA A 56 -2.26 9.03 12.53
N ASN A 57 -3.21 8.98 11.62
CA ASN A 57 -4.46 8.23 11.75
C ASN A 57 -4.53 6.97 10.87
N CYS A 58 -3.37 6.43 10.45
CA CYS A 58 -3.26 5.25 9.60
C CYS A 58 -4.13 4.08 10.10
N SER A 59 -4.11 3.81 11.40
CA SER A 59 -4.89 2.71 11.98
C SER A 59 -6.40 2.92 11.86
N GLN A 60 -6.87 4.15 12.12
CA GLN A 60 -8.29 4.49 11.97
C GLN A 60 -8.75 4.41 10.52
N PHE A 61 -7.96 4.96 9.59
CA PHE A 61 -8.20 4.87 8.16
C PHE A 61 -8.32 3.42 7.69
N MET A 62 -7.32 2.59 7.98
CA MET A 62 -7.29 1.19 7.55
C MET A 62 -8.37 0.35 8.22
N HIS A 63 -8.68 0.61 9.51
CA HIS A 63 -9.78 -0.05 10.20
C HIS A 63 -11.12 0.30 9.56
N SER A 64 -11.38 1.57 9.29
CA SER A 64 -12.62 2.04 8.67
C SER A 64 -12.80 1.42 7.27
N LEU A 65 -11.75 1.46 6.42
CA LEU A 65 -11.77 0.88 5.07
C LEU A 65 -12.03 -0.63 5.11
N SER A 66 -11.29 -1.35 5.94
CA SER A 66 -11.39 -2.81 6.06
C SER A 66 -12.75 -3.25 6.60
N THR A 67 -13.28 -2.54 7.59
CA THR A 67 -14.59 -2.83 8.19
C THR A 67 -15.71 -2.59 7.20
N ALA A 68 -15.72 -1.46 6.52
CA ALA A 68 -16.75 -1.14 5.54
C ALA A 68 -16.80 -2.16 4.39
N TYR A 69 -15.62 -2.54 3.88
CA TYR A 69 -15.57 -3.54 2.82
C TYR A 69 -15.95 -4.94 3.33
N THR A 70 -15.56 -5.32 4.55
CA THR A 70 -15.95 -6.59 5.17
C THR A 70 -17.47 -6.69 5.34
N ILE A 71 -18.12 -5.64 5.84
CA ILE A 71 -19.58 -5.58 5.99
C ILE A 71 -20.27 -5.77 4.64
N TYR A 72 -19.85 -5.00 3.62
CA TYR A 72 -20.38 -5.12 2.27
C TYR A 72 -20.22 -6.54 1.72
N TYR A 73 -19.01 -7.10 1.79
CA TYR A 73 -18.68 -8.42 1.26
C TYR A 73 -19.47 -9.53 1.96
N ASN A 74 -19.53 -9.47 3.29
CA ASN A 74 -20.27 -10.47 4.07
C ASN A 74 -21.77 -10.40 3.76
N ARG A 75 -22.34 -9.19 3.68
CA ARG A 75 -23.76 -9.01 3.30
C ARG A 75 -24.04 -9.52 1.89
N ARG A 76 -23.18 -9.22 0.94
CA ARG A 76 -23.35 -9.60 -0.47
C ARG A 76 -23.27 -11.12 -0.67
N TYR A 77 -22.37 -11.79 0.05
CA TYR A 77 -22.07 -13.20 -0.15
C TYR A 77 -22.58 -14.12 0.97
N GLY A 78 -23.48 -13.65 1.82
CA GLY A 78 -24.08 -14.44 2.91
C GLY A 78 -23.02 -15.01 3.87
N ARG A 79 -21.96 -14.25 4.17
CA ARG A 79 -20.84 -14.66 5.02
C ARG A 79 -20.87 -13.96 6.37
N HIS A 80 -20.18 -14.55 7.34
CA HIS A 80 -19.95 -13.98 8.66
C HIS A 80 -18.45 -14.01 9.01
N GLY A 81 -18.03 -13.13 9.92
CA GLY A 81 -16.67 -13.06 10.43
C GLY A 81 -15.71 -12.23 9.57
N HIS A 82 -14.42 -12.35 9.87
CA HIS A 82 -13.37 -11.55 9.23
C HIS A 82 -13.19 -11.93 7.76
N LEU A 83 -13.05 -10.91 6.92
CA LEU A 83 -12.74 -11.06 5.50
C LEU A 83 -11.23 -11.00 5.23
N LEU A 84 -10.53 -10.13 5.94
CA LEU A 84 -9.09 -9.94 5.82
C LEU A 84 -8.36 -10.78 6.88
N ASP A 85 -7.15 -11.26 6.53
CA ASP A 85 -6.30 -12.07 7.40
C ASP A 85 -5.61 -11.18 8.43
N GLY A 86 -6.23 -11.08 9.60
CA GLY A 86 -5.70 -10.29 10.69
C GLY A 86 -5.55 -8.81 10.34
N ARG A 87 -4.49 -8.18 10.89
CA ARG A 87 -4.17 -6.79 10.59
C ARG A 87 -3.47 -6.66 9.24
N TYR A 88 -3.64 -5.50 8.61
CA TYR A 88 -2.90 -5.15 7.39
C TYR A 88 -1.39 -5.10 7.66
N LYS A 89 -0.60 -5.46 6.67
CA LYS A 89 0.86 -5.28 6.73
C LYS A 89 1.20 -3.89 6.23
N ALA A 90 1.86 -3.10 7.06
CA ALA A 90 2.31 -1.76 6.72
C ALA A 90 3.84 -1.67 6.81
N LYS A 91 4.44 -0.85 5.95
CA LYS A 91 5.86 -0.51 5.99
C LYS A 91 6.01 1.00 5.85
N LEU A 92 6.88 1.60 6.64
CA LEU A 92 7.28 2.99 6.48
C LEU A 92 8.17 3.11 5.24
N VAL A 93 8.01 4.18 4.48
CA VAL A 93 8.76 4.39 3.22
C VAL A 93 9.63 5.64 3.36
N GLU A 94 10.94 5.46 3.21
CA GLU A 94 11.90 6.54 3.25
C GLU A 94 11.89 7.36 1.95
N GLY A 95 11.76 8.66 2.08
CA GLY A 95 12.04 9.63 1.02
C GLY A 95 11.31 9.42 -0.32
N ASP A 96 11.70 10.24 -1.30
CA ASP A 96 11.07 10.26 -2.62
C ASP A 96 11.61 9.17 -3.56
N ALA A 97 12.89 8.79 -3.42
CA ALA A 97 13.51 7.78 -4.26
C ALA A 97 12.88 6.40 -4.05
N TYR A 98 12.68 5.98 -2.78
CA TYR A 98 11.99 4.73 -2.48
C TYR A 98 10.49 4.78 -2.81
N LEU A 99 9.86 5.96 -2.68
CA LEU A 99 8.48 6.13 -3.11
C LEU A 99 8.33 5.88 -4.62
N LEU A 100 9.26 6.41 -5.43
CA LEU A 100 9.25 6.22 -6.88
C LEU A 100 9.49 4.75 -7.25
N ALA A 101 10.49 4.10 -6.68
CA ALA A 101 10.78 2.69 -6.89
C ALA A 101 9.59 1.79 -6.47
N LEU A 102 8.98 2.09 -5.32
CA LEU A 102 7.80 1.39 -4.82
C LEU A 102 6.59 1.58 -5.74
N SER A 103 6.42 2.77 -6.35
CA SER A 103 5.33 3.02 -7.29
C SER A 103 5.41 2.10 -8.51
N ARG A 104 6.60 1.91 -9.05
CA ARG A 104 6.88 0.96 -10.13
C ARG A 104 6.53 -0.47 -9.70
N TYR A 105 7.00 -0.89 -8.53
CA TYR A 105 6.70 -2.21 -7.98
C TYR A 105 5.20 -2.45 -7.82
N VAL A 106 4.47 -1.52 -7.21
CA VAL A 106 3.03 -1.65 -6.96
C VAL A 106 2.23 -1.68 -8.27
N HIS A 107 2.55 -0.81 -9.23
CA HIS A 107 1.86 -0.80 -10.51
C HIS A 107 2.14 -2.03 -11.36
N LEU A 108 3.32 -2.65 -11.24
CA LEU A 108 3.68 -3.87 -11.97
C LEU A 108 3.07 -5.15 -11.39
N ASN A 109 2.54 -5.13 -10.16
CA ASN A 109 2.00 -6.35 -9.51
C ASN A 109 1.05 -7.17 -10.40
N PRO A 110 0.10 -6.59 -11.16
CA PRO A 110 -0.83 -7.37 -11.99
C PRO A 110 -0.15 -8.27 -13.01
N VAL A 111 1.04 -7.88 -13.47
CA VAL A 111 1.80 -8.61 -14.51
C VAL A 111 3.05 -9.30 -13.96
N GLN A 112 3.19 -9.34 -12.64
CA GLN A 112 4.27 -10.07 -11.93
C GLN A 112 3.80 -11.41 -11.34
N THR A 113 2.56 -11.83 -11.57
CA THR A 113 2.07 -13.16 -11.20
C THR A 113 2.80 -14.25 -11.99
N ALA A 114 2.90 -15.47 -11.45
CA ALA A 114 3.57 -16.58 -12.11
C ALA A 114 3.03 -16.80 -13.54
N ALA A 115 1.69 -16.79 -13.70
CA ALA A 115 1.03 -16.95 -15.00
C ALA A 115 1.34 -15.81 -15.99
N MET A 116 1.60 -14.58 -15.50
CA MET A 116 1.93 -13.46 -16.39
C MET A 116 3.42 -13.41 -16.72
N ARG A 117 4.29 -13.84 -15.81
CA ARG A 117 5.75 -13.87 -16.07
C ARG A 117 6.15 -14.82 -17.19
N SER A 118 5.40 -15.90 -17.42
CA SER A 118 5.64 -16.83 -18.52
C SER A 118 5.20 -16.29 -19.90
N LYS A 119 4.50 -15.14 -19.94
CA LYS A 119 4.02 -14.54 -21.20
C LYS A 119 5.06 -13.62 -21.83
N PRO A 120 5.02 -13.45 -23.17
CA PRO A 120 5.85 -12.49 -23.89
C PRO A 120 5.70 -11.08 -23.32
N LEU A 121 6.79 -10.30 -23.37
CA LEU A 121 6.84 -8.93 -22.86
C LEU A 121 5.70 -8.06 -23.43
N ALA A 122 5.45 -8.16 -24.73
CA ALA A 122 4.39 -7.39 -25.39
C ALA A 122 2.99 -7.66 -24.81
N GLU A 123 2.70 -8.92 -24.47
CA GLU A 123 1.44 -9.30 -23.83
C GLU A 123 1.35 -8.75 -22.40
N ARG A 124 2.46 -8.80 -21.64
CA ARG A 124 2.54 -8.25 -20.30
C ARG A 124 2.32 -6.74 -20.29
N VAL A 125 2.95 -6.01 -21.22
CA VAL A 125 2.75 -4.57 -21.40
C VAL A 125 1.29 -4.26 -21.75
N LYS A 126 0.71 -5.02 -22.69
CA LYS A 126 -0.71 -4.86 -23.09
C LYS A 126 -1.64 -5.07 -21.88
N ALA A 127 -1.43 -6.15 -21.13
CA ALA A 127 -2.21 -6.47 -19.92
C ALA A 127 -2.06 -5.40 -18.85
N LEU A 128 -0.84 -4.91 -18.59
CA LEU A 128 -0.57 -3.83 -17.63
C LEU A 128 -1.33 -2.55 -17.98
N ARG A 129 -1.26 -2.12 -19.25
CA ARG A 129 -1.94 -0.91 -19.74
C ARG A 129 -3.47 -1.03 -19.71
N ALA A 130 -3.99 -2.24 -19.83
CA ALA A 130 -5.42 -2.54 -19.75
C ALA A 130 -5.93 -2.77 -18.33
N TYR A 131 -5.02 -2.89 -17.34
CA TYR A 131 -5.40 -3.21 -15.96
C TYR A 131 -6.08 -2.02 -15.29
N ARG A 132 -7.39 -2.08 -15.14
CA ARG A 132 -8.20 -0.95 -14.69
C ARG A 132 -8.32 -0.80 -13.16
N TRP A 133 -7.92 -1.80 -12.40
CA TRP A 133 -8.04 -1.85 -10.94
C TRP A 133 -6.79 -1.32 -10.22
N SER A 134 -6.16 -0.33 -10.82
CA SER A 134 -5.02 0.40 -10.26
C SER A 134 -5.06 1.86 -10.66
N SER A 135 -4.28 2.70 -9.98
CA SER A 135 -4.08 4.10 -10.34
C SER A 135 -3.20 4.28 -11.60
N TYR A 136 -2.54 3.23 -12.09
CA TYR A 136 -1.61 3.32 -13.22
C TYR A 136 -2.20 3.91 -14.51
N PRO A 137 -3.43 3.54 -14.97
CA PRO A 137 -4.03 4.13 -16.16
C PRO A 137 -4.15 5.66 -16.09
N SER A 138 -4.43 6.22 -14.92
CA SER A 138 -4.50 7.67 -14.71
C SER A 138 -3.11 8.31 -14.68
N TYR A 139 -2.12 7.64 -14.07
CA TYR A 139 -0.72 8.10 -14.08
C TYR A 139 -0.13 8.21 -15.49
N MET A 140 -0.47 7.27 -16.39
CA MET A 140 0.01 7.32 -17.78
C MET A 140 -0.87 8.18 -18.71
N GLY A 141 -1.85 8.92 -18.15
CA GLY A 141 -2.73 9.82 -18.90
C GLY A 141 -3.76 9.13 -19.80
N ARG A 142 -4.04 7.83 -19.60
CA ARG A 142 -5.03 7.07 -20.38
C ARG A 142 -6.43 7.06 -19.78
N ARG A 143 -6.57 7.51 -18.55
CA ARG A 143 -7.82 7.63 -17.81
C ARG A 143 -7.83 8.96 -17.08
N LYS A 144 -9.02 9.52 -16.87
CA LYS A 144 -9.21 10.71 -16.02
C LYS A 144 -8.54 10.47 -14.65
N ALA A 145 -7.89 11.49 -14.13
CA ALA A 145 -7.37 11.47 -12.77
C ALA A 145 -8.51 11.20 -11.77
N LEU A 146 -8.20 10.42 -10.75
CA LEU A 146 -9.10 10.19 -9.63
C LEU A 146 -8.88 11.30 -8.61
N ASP A 147 -9.97 11.94 -8.18
CA ASP A 147 -9.90 13.15 -7.36
C ASP A 147 -9.29 12.89 -5.96
N TYR A 148 -9.37 11.65 -5.49
CA TYR A 148 -8.80 11.20 -4.22
C TYR A 148 -7.36 10.66 -4.31
N VAL A 149 -6.66 10.83 -5.46
CA VAL A 149 -5.27 10.39 -5.65
C VAL A 149 -4.37 11.59 -5.94
N GLU A 150 -3.31 11.75 -5.16
CA GLU A 150 -2.29 12.78 -5.36
C GLU A 150 -1.19 12.31 -6.31
N TYR A 151 -1.24 12.73 -7.55
CA TYR A 151 -0.26 12.34 -8.58
C TYR A 151 1.04 13.17 -8.53
N GLY A 152 0.95 14.39 -7.99
CA GLY A 152 2.03 15.38 -8.00
C GLY A 152 3.37 14.86 -7.48
N PRO A 153 3.43 14.29 -6.27
CA PRO A 153 4.68 13.85 -5.65
C PRO A 153 5.48 12.83 -6.46
N LEU A 154 4.82 11.98 -7.23
CA LEU A 154 5.47 10.99 -8.09
C LEU A 154 5.77 11.54 -9.49
N LEU A 155 4.81 12.24 -10.09
CA LEU A 155 4.99 12.77 -11.43
C LEU A 155 6.05 13.89 -11.48
N ALA A 156 6.17 14.68 -10.42
CA ALA A 156 7.18 15.74 -10.33
C ALA A 156 8.63 15.21 -10.30
N GLN A 157 8.83 13.92 -10.00
CA GLN A 157 10.15 13.28 -10.08
C GLN A 157 10.52 12.91 -11.52
N MET A 158 9.58 12.99 -12.46
CA MET A 158 9.88 12.74 -13.86
C MET A 158 10.63 13.93 -14.47
N PRO A 159 11.72 13.69 -15.21
CA PRO A 159 12.49 14.76 -15.84
C PRO A 159 11.65 15.51 -16.89
N GLY A 160 11.96 16.79 -17.10
CA GLY A 160 11.34 17.64 -18.12
C GLY A 160 10.04 18.31 -17.69
N GLN A 161 9.34 18.90 -18.66
CA GLN A 161 8.13 19.69 -18.41
C GLN A 161 6.93 18.81 -18.05
N ARG A 162 5.99 19.41 -17.31
CA ARG A 162 4.79 18.74 -16.78
C ARG A 162 3.98 17.95 -17.82
N GLY A 163 3.90 18.45 -19.06
CA GLY A 163 3.14 17.81 -20.15
C GLY A 163 3.71 16.45 -20.59
N VAL A 164 4.99 16.18 -20.35
CA VAL A 164 5.61 14.89 -20.73
C VAL A 164 5.67 13.88 -19.56
N TRP A 165 5.36 14.29 -18.34
CA TRP A 165 5.47 13.44 -17.15
C TRP A 165 4.68 12.12 -17.24
N PRO A 166 3.42 12.07 -17.70
CA PRO A 166 2.67 10.81 -17.81
C PRO A 166 3.35 9.82 -18.76
N ARG A 167 3.89 10.30 -19.89
CA ARG A 167 4.64 9.48 -20.84
C ARG A 167 5.93 8.94 -20.23
N ARG A 168 6.69 9.78 -19.51
CA ARG A 168 7.95 9.38 -18.86
C ARG A 168 7.71 8.42 -17.71
N TYR A 169 6.70 8.68 -16.89
CA TYR A 169 6.30 7.76 -15.84
C TYR A 169 5.90 6.38 -16.39
N ARG A 170 5.16 6.36 -17.51
CA ARG A 170 4.86 5.10 -18.20
C ARG A 170 6.13 4.37 -18.62
N THR A 171 7.07 5.04 -19.26
CA THR A 171 8.36 4.45 -19.66
C THR A 171 9.12 3.91 -18.46
N TYR A 172 9.17 4.67 -17.37
CA TYR A 172 9.79 4.27 -16.11
C TYR A 172 9.15 3.02 -15.50
N VAL A 173 7.82 2.95 -15.46
CA VAL A 173 7.14 1.75 -14.91
C VAL A 173 7.36 0.55 -15.81
N GLU A 174 7.20 0.70 -17.12
CA GLU A 174 7.31 -0.40 -18.07
C GLU A 174 8.74 -0.95 -18.20
N SER A 175 9.78 -0.13 -18.01
CA SER A 175 11.17 -0.61 -17.99
C SER A 175 11.41 -1.65 -16.88
N GLY A 176 10.70 -1.58 -15.76
CA GLY A 176 10.78 -2.56 -14.68
C GLY A 176 10.25 -3.96 -15.03
N LEU A 177 9.67 -4.16 -16.23
CA LEU A 177 9.35 -5.48 -16.75
C LEU A 177 10.59 -6.20 -17.30
N VAL A 178 11.59 -5.45 -17.72
CA VAL A 178 12.86 -5.95 -18.30
C VAL A 178 13.97 -5.90 -17.25
N GLU A 179 14.07 -4.76 -16.55
CA GLU A 179 15.09 -4.50 -15.54
C GLU A 179 14.44 -4.37 -14.17
N PRO A 180 14.38 -5.46 -13.40
CA PRO A 180 13.85 -5.43 -12.05
C PRO A 180 14.70 -4.55 -11.13
N ASP A 181 14.04 -3.85 -10.21
CA ASP A 181 14.70 -3.05 -9.18
C ASP A 181 15.21 -3.96 -8.05
N GLU A 182 16.48 -4.33 -8.12
CA GLU A 182 17.08 -5.24 -7.14
C GLU A 182 17.23 -4.56 -5.77
N ASP A 183 17.58 -3.27 -5.73
CA ASP A 183 17.72 -2.51 -4.48
C ASP A 183 16.39 -2.44 -3.72
N LEU A 184 15.30 -2.17 -4.44
CA LEU A 184 13.96 -2.21 -3.83
C LEU A 184 13.58 -3.63 -3.37
N LYS A 185 13.93 -4.68 -4.12
CA LYS A 185 13.65 -6.06 -3.71
C LYS A 185 14.38 -6.42 -2.43
N VAL A 186 15.62 -5.98 -2.29
CA VAL A 186 16.41 -6.14 -1.06
C VAL A 186 15.72 -5.38 0.07
N ALA A 187 15.46 -4.08 -0.09
CA ALA A 187 14.80 -3.24 0.92
C ALA A 187 13.41 -3.78 1.35
N LEU A 188 12.66 -4.40 0.44
CA LEU A 188 11.37 -5.04 0.75
C LEU A 188 11.51 -6.28 1.63
N LYS A 189 12.65 -6.97 1.60
CA LYS A 189 12.90 -8.22 2.35
C LYS A 189 13.60 -7.98 3.69
N GLU A 190 14.50 -7.00 3.75
CA GLU A 190 15.40 -6.78 4.88
C GLU A 190 14.67 -6.30 6.15
N SER A 191 13.63 -5.48 6.04
CA SER A 191 12.84 -5.10 7.20
C SER A 191 11.35 -5.45 7.01
N PRO A 192 10.70 -6.01 8.03
CA PRO A 192 9.26 -6.19 8.01
C PRO A 192 8.49 -4.86 8.18
N ARG A 193 9.15 -3.79 8.63
CA ARG A 193 8.54 -2.52 9.09
C ARG A 193 8.83 -1.33 8.19
N SER A 194 9.92 -1.37 7.40
CA SER A 194 10.37 -0.22 6.63
C SER A 194 10.85 -0.59 5.24
N ILE A 195 10.90 0.41 4.34
CA ILE A 195 11.46 0.37 3.00
C ILE A 195 12.36 1.60 2.90
N GLY A 196 13.67 1.39 2.92
CA GLY A 196 14.63 2.48 2.96
C GLY A 196 16.07 1.99 3.05
N GLY A 197 17.02 2.90 3.20
CA GLY A 197 18.43 2.62 3.46
C GLY A 197 18.66 1.95 4.81
N ALA A 198 19.87 1.45 5.05
CA ALA A 198 20.22 0.73 6.28
C ALA A 198 19.94 1.58 7.53
N ALA A 199 20.44 2.83 7.56
CA ALA A 199 20.25 3.73 8.69
C ALA A 199 18.76 3.99 9.02
N PHE A 200 17.92 4.14 8.00
CA PHE A 200 16.49 4.32 8.21
C PHE A 200 15.82 3.05 8.76
N ARG A 201 16.21 1.88 8.27
CA ARG A 201 15.69 0.61 8.78
C ARG A 201 16.07 0.38 10.23
N ASP A 202 17.35 0.61 10.58
CA ASP A 202 17.87 0.46 11.94
C ASP A 202 17.13 1.41 12.88
N TRP A 203 16.98 2.67 12.49
CA TRP A 203 16.23 3.66 13.26
C TRP A 203 14.76 3.24 13.48
N VAL A 204 14.06 2.74 12.46
CA VAL A 204 12.66 2.25 12.60
C VAL A 204 12.60 1.07 13.57
N ASP A 205 13.56 0.14 13.49
CA ASP A 205 13.58 -1.05 14.33
C ASP A 205 13.94 -0.73 15.77
N GLU A 206 14.93 0.14 16.03
CA GLU A 206 15.27 0.64 17.37
C GLU A 206 14.09 1.37 18.02
N TYR A 207 13.47 2.26 17.25
CA TYR A 207 12.31 2.99 17.70
C TYR A 207 11.15 2.06 18.09
N TYR A 208 10.89 1.03 17.27
CA TYR A 208 9.88 0.01 17.54
C TYR A 208 10.19 -0.77 18.83
N GLN A 209 11.44 -1.18 19.04
CA GLN A 209 11.86 -1.89 20.26
C GLN A 209 11.72 -1.02 21.51
N ALA A 210 12.15 0.24 21.44
CA ALA A 210 11.98 1.20 22.55
C ALA A 210 10.50 1.39 22.94
N ARG A 211 9.60 1.37 21.93
CA ARG A 211 8.16 1.49 22.15
C ARG A 211 7.57 0.25 22.82
N LEU A 212 8.02 -0.95 22.43
CA LEU A 212 7.61 -2.19 23.09
C LEU A 212 8.02 -2.21 24.57
N ALA A 213 9.24 -1.78 24.86
CA ALA A 213 9.76 -1.71 26.23
C ALA A 213 8.97 -0.71 27.09
N SER A 214 8.50 0.40 26.50
CA SER A 214 7.71 1.42 27.22
C SER A 214 6.23 1.06 27.38
N SER A 215 5.65 0.21 26.52
CA SER A 215 4.24 -0.19 26.61
C SER A 215 3.94 -1.20 27.73
N GLY A 216 4.99 -1.79 28.33
CA GLY A 216 4.90 -2.56 29.57
C GLY A 216 4.72 -1.72 30.84
N ARG A 217 4.86 -0.38 30.75
CA ARG A 217 4.52 0.60 31.79
C ARG A 217 3.42 1.51 31.25
N ALA A 218 2.20 1.29 31.73
CA ALA A 218 1.07 2.12 31.40
C ALA A 218 1.28 3.57 31.86
N GLU A 219 1.55 4.49 30.96
CA GLU A 219 1.27 5.91 31.15
C GLU A 219 0.68 6.49 29.87
N ARG A 220 -0.54 7.02 30.02
CA ARG A 220 -1.22 7.81 29.01
C ARG A 220 -0.46 9.13 28.83
N VAL A 221 0.28 9.27 27.77
CA VAL A 221 0.83 10.57 27.39
C VAL A 221 -0.02 11.14 26.25
N GLY A 222 -0.51 12.37 26.51
CA GLY A 222 -1.44 13.09 25.67
C GLY A 222 -0.96 13.36 24.25
N SER A 223 -1.93 13.65 23.38
CA SER A 223 -1.78 14.01 21.99
C SER A 223 -0.95 15.29 21.82
N GLY A 224 0.23 15.18 21.22
CA GLY A 224 1.04 16.30 20.77
C GLY A 224 1.50 16.04 19.35
N SER A 225 1.14 16.92 18.42
CA SER A 225 1.60 16.91 17.03
C SER A 225 3.04 17.38 16.93
N VAL A 226 3.91 16.64 16.25
CA VAL A 226 5.26 17.10 15.89
C VAL A 226 5.24 17.55 14.43
N LYS A 227 5.54 18.83 14.22
CA LYS A 227 5.65 19.44 12.90
C LYS A 227 6.92 18.95 12.20
N GLY A 228 6.79 18.38 11.00
CA GLY A 228 7.90 18.28 10.05
C GLY A 228 8.20 16.91 9.44
N ILE A 229 7.74 15.77 9.97
CA ILE A 229 8.05 14.46 9.37
C ILE A 229 6.87 13.95 8.54
N ARG A 230 7.08 13.78 7.23
CA ARG A 230 6.11 13.14 6.34
C ARG A 230 6.26 11.62 6.42
N VAL A 231 5.29 10.94 7.01
CA VAL A 231 5.28 9.47 7.09
C VAL A 231 4.47 8.90 5.94
N ARG A 232 5.15 8.24 5.01
CA ARG A 232 4.54 7.51 3.90
C ARG A 232 4.43 6.05 4.27
N VAL A 233 3.28 5.45 3.99
CA VAL A 233 2.97 4.09 4.37
C VAL A 233 2.60 3.27 3.15
N ALA A 234 3.26 2.12 2.99
CA ALA A 234 2.85 1.10 2.03
C ALA A 234 2.05 0.02 2.77
N VAL A 235 0.82 -0.21 2.34
CA VAL A 235 -0.08 -1.18 2.97
C VAL A 235 -0.47 -2.28 2.00
N GLN A 236 -0.45 -3.51 2.48
CA GLN A 236 -1.00 -4.67 1.82
C GLN A 236 -2.08 -5.31 2.68
N GLY A 237 -3.33 -5.32 2.19
CA GLY A 237 -4.42 -6.11 2.78
C GLY A 237 -4.57 -7.42 2.01
N ARG A 238 -4.62 -8.54 2.72
CA ARG A 238 -4.69 -9.89 2.13
C ARG A 238 -5.81 -10.70 2.76
N LYS A 239 -6.47 -11.55 1.96
CA LYS A 239 -7.42 -12.55 2.46
C LYS A 239 -6.65 -13.79 2.98
N PRO A 240 -7.13 -14.48 4.05
CA PRO A 240 -6.43 -15.62 4.63
C PRO A 240 -6.22 -16.76 3.63
N SER A 241 -5.01 -17.30 3.59
CA SER A 241 -4.77 -18.66 3.14
C SER A 241 -4.99 -19.60 4.33
N VAL A 242 -5.64 -20.74 4.10
CA VAL A 242 -6.03 -21.70 5.13
C VAL A 242 -4.79 -22.37 5.75
N ARG A 243 -4.11 -21.71 6.69
CA ARG A 243 -3.30 -22.32 7.76
C ARG A 243 -3.01 -21.29 8.83
N GLY A 244 -3.31 -21.66 10.08
CA GLY A 244 -3.29 -20.82 11.25
C GLY A 244 -2.00 -20.02 11.45
N TYR A 245 -2.13 -18.71 11.39
CA TYR A 245 -1.14 -17.76 11.85
C TYR A 245 -1.71 -17.02 13.06
N ARG A 246 -1.06 -17.16 14.22
CA ARG A 246 -1.33 -16.29 15.37
C ARG A 246 -0.81 -14.90 15.06
N ALA A 247 -1.68 -13.91 15.10
CA ALA A 247 -1.31 -12.50 14.93
C ALA A 247 -0.37 -12.07 16.07
N ASP A 248 0.76 -11.48 15.70
CA ASP A 248 1.64 -10.76 16.61
C ASP A 248 0.92 -9.48 17.09
N PRO A 249 0.78 -9.23 18.41
CA PRO A 249 0.02 -8.10 18.95
C PRO A 249 0.71 -6.75 18.78
N THR A 250 1.90 -6.68 18.18
CA THR A 250 2.73 -5.47 18.07
C THR A 250 2.63 -4.83 16.71
N ASP A 251 1.67 -3.89 16.55
CA ASP A 251 1.32 -3.29 15.29
C ASP A 251 2.10 -2.00 14.97
N LEU A 252 2.56 -1.90 13.72
CA LEU A 252 3.12 -0.68 13.11
C LEU A 252 2.24 0.57 13.24
N ALA A 253 0.93 0.42 13.44
CA ALA A 253 0.04 1.56 13.69
C ALA A 253 0.46 2.37 14.93
N SER A 254 1.05 1.73 15.94
CA SER A 254 1.61 2.43 17.10
C SER A 254 2.93 3.13 16.77
N VAL A 255 3.72 2.56 15.86
CA VAL A 255 4.98 3.14 15.36
C VAL A 255 4.72 4.36 14.49
N VAL A 256 3.76 4.27 13.56
CA VAL A 256 3.36 5.39 12.69
C VAL A 256 2.93 6.60 13.53
N LYS A 257 2.10 6.39 14.56
CA LYS A 257 1.66 7.47 15.46
C LYS A 257 2.80 8.17 16.21
N THR A 258 3.95 7.56 16.33
CA THR A 258 5.03 8.05 17.21
C THR A 258 6.26 8.50 16.41
N VAL A 259 6.52 7.97 15.22
CA VAL A 259 7.54 8.48 14.29
C VAL A 259 7.27 9.95 13.94
N GLU A 260 6.00 10.36 13.92
CA GLU A 260 5.59 11.76 13.76
C GLU A 260 5.99 12.66 14.95
N ARG A 261 6.51 12.09 16.05
CA ARG A 261 6.89 12.83 17.28
C ARG A 261 8.39 12.92 17.53
N SER A 262 9.25 12.29 16.76
CA SER A 262 10.69 12.27 17.04
C SER A 262 11.52 13.06 16.04
N ASP A 263 12.47 13.83 16.57
CA ASP A 263 13.44 14.68 15.87
C ASP A 263 14.40 13.89 14.97
N TRP A 264 13.99 13.52 13.77
CA TRP A 264 14.90 13.08 12.72
C TRP A 264 15.83 14.23 12.25
N ALA A 265 15.46 15.48 12.46
CA ALA A 265 16.13 16.68 11.96
C ALA A 265 17.38 17.14 12.73
N ARG A 266 17.98 16.32 13.60
CA ARG A 266 19.16 16.70 14.39
C ARG A 266 20.45 15.97 14.06
N THR A 267 20.52 15.26 12.92
CA THR A 267 21.75 14.60 12.48
C THR A 267 22.00 14.85 10.99
N GLU A 268 22.21 16.09 10.61
CA GLU A 268 23.03 16.53 9.50
C GLU A 268 23.93 17.67 9.96
#